data_6fbf38ff49cbd380582cff879837bc98
#
_entry.id   6fbf38ff49cbd380582cff879837bc98
#
_cell.length_a   1.000
_cell.length_b   1.000
_cell.length_c   1.000
_cell.angle_alpha   90.00
_cell.angle_beta   90.00
_cell.angle_gamma   90.00
#
_symmetry.space_group_name_H-M   'P 1'
#
loop_
_entity.id
_entity.type
_entity.pdbx_description
1 polymer ?
#
loop_
_entity_poly.entity_id
_entity_poly.type
_entity_poly.pdbx_seq_one_letter_code
_entity_poly.pdbx_strand_id
1 'polypeptide(L)'
;DDNTKITILNTKDELQTQWEELAEEYEKTTGVKVEVSVTVGDSPSEDITKRYASGEVPTIFMGDVQDILMLDEYAMDLSDEEWADIGGTKFGCVVNDKLKGFPFCIEARGLIYNKTAIEEVTGEEFDPSQIKTTDDLKAILDKLVDGGMETPVALNMEDWSLGGHYLTQVYEEQDGTAKGAQDFVDGIKDGSVKLGDNDRWNSLMDTFDLLKEYNMNKDNPLASDYDENAISITEGDIAFWFNGNWAWAEMSEFAEDDTEYGIMPIPQNDADNDATENLCGGATKYLMIDTKYNDEKQQQAAKDFLHWLVYDEDGQDFLVNKCNLVPAFSNIDLEVTNPLGASVQKYTADEKIFETFANLPGDHWKTLGAEMQKYLGDQCTREELEASIESYWQKQ
;
A
#
# COMPACT_ATOMS: atom_id res chain seq x y z
N ASP A 1 -8.82 -19.53 37.93
CA ASP A 1 -7.62 -19.49 37.06
C ASP A 1 -8.09 -19.67 35.64
N ASP A 2 -8.39 -18.57 34.97
CA ASP A 2 -8.75 -18.59 33.56
C ASP A 2 -7.43 -18.57 32.76
N ASN A 3 -6.98 -19.73 32.33
CA ASN A 3 -5.74 -19.91 31.56
C ASN A 3 -6.00 -19.71 30.07
N THR A 4 -6.83 -18.71 29.71
CA THR A 4 -7.08 -18.39 28.30
C THR A 4 -5.80 -17.88 27.66
N LYS A 5 -5.44 -18.52 26.55
CA LYS A 5 -4.26 -18.18 25.75
C LYS A 5 -4.69 -17.84 24.32
N ILE A 6 -4.14 -16.77 23.77
CA ILE A 6 -4.24 -16.44 22.35
C ILE A 6 -2.90 -16.71 21.66
N THR A 7 -2.99 -17.25 20.46
CA THR A 7 -1.85 -17.46 19.56
C THR A 7 -2.00 -16.58 18.32
N ILE A 8 -0.90 -15.96 17.91
CA ILE A 8 -0.87 -15.03 16.78
C ILE A 8 0.16 -15.52 15.76
N LEU A 9 -0.23 -15.61 14.49
CA LEU A 9 0.71 -15.81 13.40
C LEU A 9 1.04 -14.45 12.78
N ASN A 10 2.28 -14.02 12.93
CA ASN A 10 2.83 -12.83 12.29
C ASN A 10 3.44 -13.19 10.93
N THR A 11 3.04 -12.49 9.86
CA THR A 11 3.57 -12.67 8.50
C THR A 11 4.44 -11.50 8.02
N LYS A 12 4.72 -10.54 8.92
CA LYS A 12 5.71 -9.48 8.73
C LYS A 12 6.93 -9.79 9.59
N ASP A 13 7.83 -10.59 9.05
CA ASP A 13 9.00 -11.12 9.78
C ASP A 13 9.83 -10.02 10.44
N GLU A 14 9.92 -8.86 9.80
CA GLU A 14 10.61 -7.68 10.30
C GLU A 14 10.02 -7.12 11.61
N LEU A 15 8.80 -7.48 11.95
CA LEU A 15 8.11 -7.05 13.18
C LEU A 15 8.10 -8.11 14.28
N GLN A 16 8.77 -9.24 14.11
CA GLN A 16 8.69 -10.36 15.08
C GLN A 16 9.13 -9.96 16.48
N THR A 17 10.22 -9.23 16.61
CA THR A 17 10.72 -8.76 17.92
C THR A 17 9.70 -7.86 18.61
N GLN A 18 9.09 -6.93 17.87
CA GLN A 18 8.06 -6.03 18.40
C GLN A 18 6.83 -6.80 18.89
N TRP A 19 6.42 -7.81 18.13
CA TRP A 19 5.31 -8.69 18.52
C TRP A 19 5.61 -9.48 19.80
N GLU A 20 6.81 -10.02 19.96
CA GLU A 20 7.24 -10.74 21.16
C GLU A 20 7.25 -9.84 22.41
N GLU A 21 7.78 -8.61 22.27
CA GLU A 21 7.75 -7.62 23.32
C GLU A 21 6.32 -7.22 23.72
N LEU A 22 5.45 -7.03 22.73
CA LEU A 22 4.02 -6.75 22.96
C LEU A 22 3.33 -7.90 23.72
N ALA A 23 3.60 -9.13 23.33
CA ALA A 23 3.03 -10.30 24.00
C ALA A 23 3.37 -10.35 25.49
N GLU A 24 4.62 -10.06 25.84
CA GLU A 24 5.07 -9.97 27.23
C GLU A 24 4.38 -8.83 28.00
N GLU A 25 4.26 -7.67 27.38
CA GLU A 25 3.62 -6.50 28.00
C GLU A 25 2.11 -6.72 28.18
N TYR A 26 1.45 -7.28 27.19
CA TYR A 26 0.03 -7.60 27.26
C TYR A 26 -0.28 -8.63 28.35
N GLU A 27 0.54 -9.69 28.47
CA GLU A 27 0.41 -10.68 29.56
C GLU A 27 0.60 -10.07 30.94
N LYS A 28 1.59 -9.17 31.11
CA LYS A 28 1.81 -8.47 32.39
C LYS A 28 0.63 -7.58 32.78
N THR A 29 0.04 -6.91 31.81
CA THR A 29 -1.03 -5.92 32.03
C THR A 29 -2.39 -6.59 32.21
N THR A 30 -2.70 -7.62 31.44
CA THR A 30 -4.03 -8.23 31.36
C THR A 30 -4.11 -9.59 32.01
N GLY A 31 -2.98 -10.27 32.20
CA GLY A 31 -2.92 -11.67 32.64
C GLY A 31 -3.22 -12.69 31.54
N VAL A 32 -3.51 -12.25 30.31
CA VAL A 32 -3.76 -13.14 29.16
C VAL A 32 -2.46 -13.46 28.46
N LYS A 33 -2.14 -14.73 28.37
CA LYS A 33 -0.94 -15.20 27.67
C LYS A 33 -1.11 -15.06 26.16
N VAL A 34 -0.10 -14.47 25.51
CA VAL A 34 -0.02 -14.34 24.05
C VAL A 34 1.23 -15.06 23.56
N GLU A 35 1.07 -15.94 22.60
CA GLU A 35 2.19 -16.60 21.91
C GLU A 35 2.20 -16.18 20.45
N VAL A 36 3.34 -15.65 19.99
CA VAL A 36 3.50 -15.17 18.60
C VAL A 36 4.44 -16.10 17.85
N SER A 37 4.01 -16.56 16.68
CA SER A 37 4.81 -17.33 15.74
C SER A 37 4.98 -16.57 14.43
N VAL A 38 6.06 -16.90 13.69
CA VAL A 38 6.28 -16.40 12.32
C VAL A 38 5.86 -17.45 11.31
N THR A 39 5.71 -17.00 10.06
CA THR A 39 5.48 -17.88 8.90
C THR A 39 6.59 -18.91 8.78
N VAL A 40 6.20 -20.16 8.51
CA VAL A 40 7.11 -21.25 8.19
C VAL A 40 7.15 -21.43 6.67
N GLY A 41 8.35 -21.28 6.10
CA GLY A 41 8.57 -21.34 4.64
C GLY A 41 8.43 -19.97 3.96
N ASP A 42 8.43 -19.96 2.64
CA ASP A 42 8.51 -18.74 1.82
C ASP A 42 7.13 -18.13 1.49
N SER A 43 6.03 -18.84 1.81
CA SER A 43 4.67 -18.41 1.49
C SER A 43 3.77 -18.44 2.73
N PRO A 44 3.35 -17.24 3.23
CA PRO A 44 2.36 -17.15 4.30
C PRO A 44 1.05 -17.89 4.01
N SER A 45 0.54 -17.79 2.79
CA SER A 45 -0.70 -18.47 2.38
C SER A 45 -0.60 -19.99 2.41
N GLU A 46 0.57 -20.54 2.06
CA GLU A 46 0.82 -21.98 2.16
C GLU A 46 0.92 -22.44 3.62
N ASP A 47 1.59 -21.67 4.48
CA ASP A 47 1.68 -21.98 5.91
C ASP A 47 0.29 -21.96 6.56
N ILE A 48 -0.51 -20.95 6.32
CA ILE A 48 -1.89 -20.86 6.81
C ILE A 48 -2.72 -22.05 6.32
N THR A 49 -2.63 -22.42 5.06
CA THR A 49 -3.33 -23.57 4.48
C THR A 49 -2.94 -24.88 5.19
N LYS A 50 -1.64 -25.09 5.43
CA LYS A 50 -1.14 -26.27 6.15
C LYS A 50 -1.64 -26.33 7.59
N ARG A 51 -1.68 -25.18 8.29
CA ARG A 51 -2.20 -25.09 9.67
C ARG A 51 -3.68 -25.46 9.73
N TYR A 52 -4.50 -24.98 8.81
CA TYR A 52 -5.91 -25.36 8.72
C TYR A 52 -6.09 -26.85 8.41
N ALA A 53 -5.25 -27.43 7.58
CA ALA A 53 -5.28 -28.87 7.28
C ALA A 53 -4.86 -29.74 8.47
N SER A 54 -3.93 -29.27 9.31
CA SER A 54 -3.45 -29.98 10.50
C SER A 54 -4.30 -29.74 11.76
N GLY A 55 -5.14 -28.71 11.76
CA GLY A 55 -5.88 -28.25 12.93
C GLY A 55 -5.05 -27.44 13.95
N GLU A 56 -3.82 -27.09 13.61
CA GLU A 56 -2.93 -26.23 14.43
C GLU A 56 -3.09 -24.77 14.05
N VAL A 57 -4.31 -24.24 14.20
CA VAL A 57 -4.70 -22.91 13.74
C VAL A 57 -4.49 -21.88 14.86
N PRO A 58 -3.80 -20.74 14.59
CA PRO A 58 -3.68 -19.66 15.56
C PRO A 58 -5.05 -19.02 15.85
N THR A 59 -5.17 -18.37 17.00
CA THR A 59 -6.39 -17.62 17.35
C THR A 59 -6.56 -16.42 16.41
N ILE A 60 -5.45 -15.71 16.16
CA ILE A 60 -5.38 -14.57 15.22
C ILE A 60 -4.29 -14.91 14.20
N PHE A 61 -4.57 -14.69 12.93
CA PHE A 61 -3.49 -14.70 11.96
C PHE A 61 -3.47 -13.42 11.10
N MET A 62 -2.28 -13.02 10.74
CA MET A 62 -2.04 -11.94 9.80
C MET A 62 -2.01 -12.50 8.38
N GLY A 63 -2.86 -11.98 7.51
CA GLY A 63 -2.95 -12.44 6.13
C GLY A 63 -3.26 -11.32 5.16
N ASP A 64 -3.17 -11.64 3.88
CA ASP A 64 -3.59 -10.78 2.79
C ASP A 64 -5.10 -10.96 2.53
N VAL A 65 -5.67 -10.12 1.68
CA VAL A 65 -7.08 -10.23 1.25
C VAL A 65 -7.39 -11.63 0.74
N GLN A 66 -6.52 -12.22 -0.07
CA GLN A 66 -6.75 -13.53 -0.66
C GLN A 66 -6.82 -14.65 0.40
N ASP A 67 -6.04 -14.54 1.47
CA ASP A 67 -6.08 -15.48 2.58
C ASP A 67 -7.44 -15.43 3.30
N ILE A 68 -7.96 -14.21 3.54
CA ILE A 68 -9.25 -14.02 4.19
C ILE A 68 -10.40 -14.49 3.30
N LEU A 69 -10.35 -14.22 2.00
CA LEU A 69 -11.34 -14.71 1.05
C LEU A 69 -11.38 -16.24 1.00
N MET A 70 -10.22 -16.89 1.03
CA MET A 70 -10.10 -18.35 1.07
C MET A 70 -10.67 -18.93 2.36
N LEU A 71 -10.55 -18.21 3.48
CA LEU A 71 -10.94 -18.67 4.82
C LEU A 71 -12.19 -17.95 5.36
N ASP A 72 -12.97 -17.28 4.52
CA ASP A 72 -14.15 -16.49 4.89
C ASP A 72 -15.10 -17.26 5.81
N GLU A 73 -15.33 -18.52 5.51
CA GLU A 73 -16.20 -19.41 6.31
C GLU A 73 -15.75 -19.53 7.79
N TYR A 74 -14.46 -19.37 8.06
CA TYR A 74 -13.85 -19.51 9.39
C TYR A 74 -13.47 -18.18 10.02
N ALA A 75 -13.57 -17.09 9.28
CA ALA A 75 -13.25 -15.75 9.76
C ALA A 75 -14.41 -15.17 10.56
N MET A 76 -14.10 -14.65 11.76
CA MET A 76 -15.08 -13.99 12.61
C MET A 76 -15.62 -12.71 11.94
N ASP A 77 -16.92 -12.50 12.07
CA ASP A 77 -17.56 -11.22 11.72
C ASP A 77 -17.25 -10.18 12.81
N LEU A 78 -16.53 -9.13 12.44
CA LEU A 78 -16.08 -8.05 13.31
C LEU A 78 -16.90 -6.76 13.10
N SER A 79 -18.01 -6.83 12.37
CA SER A 79 -18.81 -5.66 11.97
C SER A 79 -19.41 -4.90 13.16
N ASP A 80 -19.66 -5.60 14.27
CA ASP A 80 -20.23 -5.01 15.49
C ASP A 80 -19.18 -4.51 16.50
N GLU A 81 -17.89 -4.60 16.16
CA GLU A 81 -16.83 -4.08 17.02
C GLU A 81 -16.84 -2.54 17.07
N GLU A 82 -16.58 -1.97 18.24
CA GLU A 82 -16.59 -0.52 18.46
C GLU A 82 -15.68 0.25 17.48
N TRP A 83 -14.55 -0.33 17.10
CA TRP A 83 -13.60 0.28 16.17
C TRP A 83 -14.00 0.15 14.69
N ALA A 84 -15.09 -0.56 14.36
CA ALA A 84 -15.51 -0.75 12.98
C ALA A 84 -15.82 0.59 12.29
N ASP A 85 -16.51 1.50 12.97
CA ASP A 85 -16.96 2.79 12.40
C ASP A 85 -15.88 3.87 12.36
N ILE A 86 -14.75 3.68 13.04
CA ILE A 86 -13.65 4.66 13.11
C ILE A 86 -12.43 4.32 12.23
N GLY A 87 -12.64 3.54 11.20
CA GLY A 87 -11.62 3.15 10.23
C GLY A 87 -11.59 1.64 9.95
N GLY A 88 -12.11 0.82 10.86
CA GLY A 88 -12.11 -0.64 10.74
C GLY A 88 -12.79 -1.15 9.48
N THR A 89 -14.00 -0.69 9.18
CA THR A 89 -14.74 -1.08 7.97
C THR A 89 -14.15 -0.44 6.72
N LYS A 90 -13.76 0.83 6.80
CA LYS A 90 -13.20 1.58 5.65
C LYS A 90 -11.93 0.93 5.10
N PHE A 91 -11.03 0.52 5.97
CA PHE A 91 -9.72 -0.03 5.60
C PHE A 91 -9.60 -1.54 5.80
N GLY A 92 -10.58 -2.16 6.45
CA GLY A 92 -10.59 -3.59 6.73
C GLY A 92 -10.97 -4.45 5.52
N CYS A 93 -10.85 -5.75 5.68
CA CYS A 93 -11.28 -6.70 4.66
C CYS A 93 -12.78 -7.02 4.87
N VAL A 94 -13.61 -6.53 3.96
CA VAL A 94 -15.06 -6.77 3.95
C VAL A 94 -15.39 -7.83 2.91
N VAL A 95 -16.09 -8.88 3.34
CA VAL A 95 -16.53 -9.99 2.49
C VAL A 95 -18.04 -10.19 2.71
N ASN A 96 -18.81 -10.10 1.63
CA ASN A 96 -20.29 -10.24 1.70
C ASN A 96 -20.93 -9.32 2.76
N ASP A 97 -20.56 -8.04 2.74
CA ASP A 97 -21.02 -6.99 3.67
C ASP A 97 -20.65 -7.23 5.14
N LYS A 98 -19.70 -8.11 5.42
CA LYS A 98 -19.19 -8.40 6.77
C LYS A 98 -17.72 -8.06 6.87
N LEU A 99 -17.35 -7.38 7.95
CA LEU A 99 -15.95 -7.08 8.26
C LEU A 99 -15.26 -8.35 8.80
N LYS A 100 -14.35 -8.92 8.03
CA LYS A 100 -13.67 -10.19 8.33
C LYS A 100 -12.20 -10.02 8.70
N GLY A 101 -11.60 -8.90 8.39
CA GLY A 101 -10.19 -8.61 8.67
C GLY A 101 -10.00 -7.23 9.28
N PHE A 102 -9.34 -7.19 10.43
CA PHE A 102 -8.88 -5.98 11.10
C PHE A 102 -7.74 -5.36 10.29
N PRO A 103 -7.81 -4.08 9.88
CA PRO A 103 -6.73 -3.43 9.12
C PRO A 103 -5.52 -3.17 10.03
N PHE A 104 -4.40 -3.83 9.73
CA PHE A 104 -3.21 -3.76 10.59
C PHE A 104 -2.35 -2.53 10.30
N CYS A 105 -2.14 -2.19 9.03
CA CYS A 105 -1.38 -1.01 8.63
C CYS A 105 -1.88 -0.44 7.31
N ILE A 106 -1.73 0.88 7.14
CA ILE A 106 -2.03 1.58 5.90
C ILE A 106 -0.74 1.82 5.13
N GLU A 107 -0.73 1.45 3.89
CA GLU A 107 0.33 1.78 2.93
C GLU A 107 -0.28 2.47 1.72
N ALA A 108 0.44 3.44 1.18
CA ALA A 108 0.02 4.17 0.00
C ALA A 108 1.18 4.37 -0.96
N ARG A 109 0.85 4.60 -2.23
CA ARG A 109 1.79 4.80 -3.31
C ARG A 109 1.52 6.10 -4.07
N GLY A 110 2.58 6.65 -4.63
CA GLY A 110 2.56 7.89 -5.38
C GLY A 110 3.98 8.29 -5.77
N LEU A 111 4.22 9.58 -5.98
CA LEU A 111 5.55 10.12 -6.15
C LEU A 111 6.15 10.47 -4.79
N ILE A 112 7.18 9.72 -4.38
CA ILE A 112 8.05 10.13 -3.29
C ILE A 112 8.88 11.31 -3.79
N TYR A 113 9.03 12.34 -2.98
CA TYR A 113 9.85 13.52 -3.29
C TYR A 113 10.86 13.82 -2.20
N ASN A 114 12.03 14.34 -2.61
CA ASN A 114 13.00 14.96 -1.73
C ASN A 114 12.84 16.48 -1.83
N LYS A 115 12.09 17.06 -0.87
CA LYS A 115 11.79 18.49 -0.86
C LYS A 115 13.05 19.34 -0.75
N THR A 116 13.96 18.96 0.12
CA THR A 116 15.22 19.69 0.33
C THR A 116 16.03 19.79 -0.96
N ALA A 117 16.22 18.67 -1.66
CA ALA A 117 16.94 18.67 -2.95
C ALA A 117 16.24 19.50 -4.02
N ILE A 118 14.90 19.42 -4.10
CA ILE A 118 14.13 20.23 -5.05
C ILE A 118 14.35 21.72 -4.79
N GLU A 119 14.25 22.17 -3.54
CA GLU A 119 14.42 23.56 -3.15
C GLU A 119 15.86 24.07 -3.35
N GLU A 120 16.85 23.24 -3.05
CA GLU A 120 18.26 23.57 -3.28
C GLU A 120 18.59 23.76 -4.77
N VAL A 121 18.06 22.88 -5.63
CA VAL A 121 18.33 22.95 -7.09
C VAL A 121 17.54 24.05 -7.76
N THR A 122 16.27 24.26 -7.40
CA THR A 122 15.42 25.27 -8.03
C THR A 122 15.58 26.66 -7.43
N GLY A 123 16.01 26.76 -6.17
CA GLY A 123 16.04 28.01 -5.40
C GLY A 123 14.65 28.53 -5.01
N GLU A 124 13.61 27.71 -5.12
CA GLU A 124 12.23 28.05 -4.84
C GLU A 124 11.64 27.09 -3.80
N GLU A 125 10.67 27.55 -3.01
CA GLU A 125 9.91 26.71 -2.10
C GLU A 125 9.10 25.67 -2.90
N PHE A 126 9.14 24.41 -2.46
CA PHE A 126 8.38 23.33 -3.06
C PHE A 126 7.12 23.01 -2.24
N ASP A 127 5.96 23.21 -2.84
CA ASP A 127 4.67 22.81 -2.31
C ASP A 127 4.05 21.73 -3.21
N PRO A 128 3.99 20.47 -2.78
CA PRO A 128 3.45 19.39 -3.59
C PRO A 128 1.98 19.60 -3.97
N SER A 129 1.21 20.35 -3.18
CA SER A 129 -0.21 20.65 -3.48
C SER A 129 -0.41 21.52 -4.72
N GLN A 130 0.65 22.18 -5.20
CA GLN A 130 0.63 22.99 -6.42
C GLN A 130 0.95 22.18 -7.68
N ILE A 131 1.41 20.94 -7.54
CA ILE A 131 1.75 20.06 -8.66
C ILE A 131 0.58 19.10 -8.90
N LYS A 132 -0.38 19.53 -9.71
CA LYS A 132 -1.62 18.78 -9.94
C LYS A 132 -1.71 18.16 -11.32
N THR A 133 -1.18 18.86 -12.35
CA THR A 133 -1.26 18.41 -13.74
C THR A 133 0.06 17.81 -14.21
N THR A 134 0.01 17.04 -15.29
CA THR A 134 1.22 16.59 -16.01
C THR A 134 2.09 17.78 -16.42
N ASP A 135 1.48 18.88 -16.83
CA ASP A 135 2.20 20.11 -17.22
C ASP A 135 2.87 20.77 -16.01
N ASP A 136 2.23 20.79 -14.84
CA ASP A 136 2.86 21.28 -13.59
C ASP A 136 4.09 20.43 -13.24
N LEU A 137 3.97 19.10 -13.34
CA LEU A 137 5.09 18.20 -13.10
C LEU A 137 6.23 18.44 -14.10
N LYS A 138 5.90 18.57 -15.38
CA LYS A 138 6.89 18.88 -16.41
C LYS A 138 7.61 20.20 -16.11
N ALA A 139 6.90 21.23 -15.68
CA ALA A 139 7.49 22.51 -15.35
C ALA A 139 8.52 22.43 -14.22
N ILE A 140 8.25 21.66 -13.16
CA ILE A 140 9.22 21.46 -12.06
C ILE A 140 10.39 20.56 -12.52
N LEU A 141 10.14 19.53 -13.33
CA LEU A 141 11.20 18.68 -13.88
C LEU A 141 12.15 19.50 -14.79
N ASP A 142 11.62 20.37 -15.63
CA ASP A 142 12.43 21.27 -16.48
C ASP A 142 13.30 22.22 -15.63
N LYS A 143 12.76 22.80 -14.55
CA LYS A 143 13.54 23.63 -13.62
C LYS A 143 14.66 22.84 -12.94
N LEU A 144 14.42 21.58 -12.56
CA LEU A 144 15.44 20.71 -11.98
C LEU A 144 16.56 20.44 -12.97
N VAL A 145 16.21 20.14 -14.23
CA VAL A 145 17.20 19.93 -15.30
C VAL A 145 18.02 21.20 -15.55
N ASP A 146 17.36 22.36 -15.65
CA ASP A 146 18.04 23.66 -15.82
C ASP A 146 18.95 23.98 -14.63
N GLY A 147 18.61 23.51 -13.43
CA GLY A 147 19.42 23.64 -12.22
C GLY A 147 20.56 22.63 -12.09
N GLY A 148 20.70 21.71 -13.06
CA GLY A 148 21.80 20.74 -13.12
C GLY A 148 21.45 19.30 -12.68
N MET A 149 20.20 19.01 -12.30
CA MET A 149 19.73 17.67 -12.04
C MET A 149 19.22 17.04 -13.34
N GLU A 150 20.11 16.41 -14.10
CA GLU A 150 19.84 16.00 -15.49
C GLU A 150 18.70 14.97 -15.63
N THR A 151 18.57 14.07 -14.65
CA THR A 151 17.59 12.99 -14.65
C THR A 151 16.89 12.89 -13.29
N PRO A 152 15.92 13.78 -13.03
CA PRO A 152 15.36 13.99 -11.69
C PRO A 152 14.37 12.91 -11.20
N VAL A 153 14.16 11.83 -11.95
CA VAL A 153 13.14 10.80 -11.67
C VAL A 153 13.75 9.41 -11.58
N ALA A 154 13.27 8.57 -10.67
CA ALA A 154 13.45 7.14 -10.70
C ALA A 154 12.13 6.41 -10.96
N LEU A 155 12.19 5.37 -11.78
CA LEU A 155 11.12 4.39 -11.99
C LEU A 155 11.64 2.98 -11.69
N ASN A 156 10.89 2.22 -10.92
CA ASN A 156 11.17 0.81 -10.71
C ASN A 156 10.88 0.02 -11.99
N MET A 157 11.68 -1.02 -12.23
CA MET A 157 11.44 -1.94 -13.33
C MET A 157 10.65 -3.19 -12.92
N GLU A 158 10.44 -3.37 -11.63
CA GLU A 158 9.77 -4.54 -11.05
C GLU A 158 8.30 -4.61 -11.47
N ASP A 159 7.85 -5.80 -11.79
CA ASP A 159 6.48 -6.09 -12.22
C ASP A 159 5.42 -5.70 -11.17
N TRP A 160 5.72 -5.89 -9.87
CA TRP A 160 4.83 -5.47 -8.78
C TRP A 160 4.65 -3.94 -8.75
N SER A 161 5.69 -3.17 -9.05
CA SER A 161 5.61 -1.71 -9.09
C SER A 161 4.81 -1.22 -10.29
N LEU A 162 5.05 -1.79 -11.45
CA LEU A 162 4.43 -1.39 -12.71
C LEU A 162 3.00 -1.91 -12.85
N GLY A 163 2.79 -3.21 -12.66
CA GLY A 163 1.49 -3.85 -12.84
C GLY A 163 0.62 -3.86 -11.59
N GLY A 164 1.24 -3.95 -10.42
CA GLY A 164 0.53 -3.99 -9.14
C GLY A 164 0.26 -2.61 -8.55
N HIS A 165 1.11 -1.61 -8.82
CA HIS A 165 0.98 -0.29 -8.21
C HIS A 165 0.63 0.81 -9.21
N TYR A 166 1.37 0.98 -10.30
CA TYR A 166 1.06 2.05 -11.25
C TYR A 166 -0.24 1.76 -12.02
N LEU A 167 -0.34 0.58 -12.64
CA LEU A 167 -1.50 0.21 -13.45
C LEU A 167 -2.80 0.19 -12.65
N THR A 168 -2.79 -0.29 -11.42
CA THR A 168 -4.01 -0.36 -10.60
C THR A 168 -4.57 1.00 -10.23
N GLN A 169 -3.77 2.07 -10.27
CA GLN A 169 -4.30 3.43 -10.11
C GLN A 169 -5.31 3.78 -11.20
N VAL A 170 -5.14 3.25 -12.42
CA VAL A 170 -6.14 3.44 -13.48
C VAL A 170 -7.51 2.93 -13.06
N TYR A 171 -7.56 1.79 -12.37
CA TYR A 171 -8.82 1.22 -11.89
C TYR A 171 -9.40 2.00 -10.71
N GLU A 172 -8.56 2.26 -9.72
CA GLU A 172 -8.95 2.89 -8.45
C GLU A 172 -9.33 4.35 -8.61
N GLU A 173 -8.72 5.04 -9.55
CA GLU A 173 -8.95 6.48 -9.79
C GLU A 173 -10.09 6.76 -10.78
N GLN A 174 -10.86 5.76 -11.23
CA GLN A 174 -12.03 6.02 -12.07
C GLN A 174 -13.06 6.90 -11.35
N ASP A 175 -13.37 6.56 -10.10
CA ASP A 175 -14.23 7.36 -9.22
C ASP A 175 -13.79 7.35 -7.75
N GLY A 176 -12.66 6.71 -7.45
CA GLY A 176 -12.10 6.61 -6.09
C GLY A 176 -12.71 5.52 -5.23
N THR A 177 -13.65 4.71 -5.75
CA THR A 177 -14.32 3.63 -5.04
C THR A 177 -13.92 2.25 -5.56
N ALA A 178 -13.94 1.24 -4.69
CA ALA A 178 -13.72 -0.14 -5.09
C ALA A 178 -14.80 -0.64 -6.08
N LYS A 179 -16.03 -0.14 -5.92
CA LYS A 179 -17.12 -0.44 -6.85
C LYS A 179 -16.87 0.14 -8.24
N GLY A 180 -16.43 1.39 -8.33
CA GLY A 180 -16.10 2.04 -9.61
C GLY A 180 -14.96 1.32 -10.33
N ALA A 181 -13.95 0.87 -9.59
CA ALA A 181 -12.87 0.04 -10.12
C ALA A 181 -13.40 -1.30 -10.67
N GLN A 182 -14.30 -1.97 -9.94
CA GLN A 182 -14.93 -3.21 -10.39
C GLN A 182 -15.77 -3.00 -11.66
N ASP A 183 -16.61 -1.98 -11.68
CA ASP A 183 -17.43 -1.64 -12.84
C ASP A 183 -16.56 -1.37 -14.09
N PHE A 184 -15.42 -0.70 -13.88
CA PHE A 184 -14.47 -0.43 -14.95
C PHE A 184 -13.83 -1.71 -15.53
N VAL A 185 -13.31 -2.61 -14.68
CA VAL A 185 -12.73 -3.86 -15.19
C VAL A 185 -13.79 -4.80 -15.79
N ASP A 186 -15.01 -4.80 -15.26
CA ASP A 186 -16.12 -5.54 -15.85
C ASP A 186 -16.48 -5.00 -17.24
N GLY A 187 -16.42 -3.68 -17.42
CA GLY A 187 -16.57 -3.04 -18.74
C GLY A 187 -15.45 -3.40 -19.73
N ILE A 188 -14.21 -3.58 -19.24
CA ILE A 188 -13.12 -4.11 -20.09
C ILE A 188 -13.40 -5.56 -20.48
N LYS A 189 -13.85 -6.40 -19.53
CA LYS A 189 -14.18 -7.81 -19.77
C LYS A 189 -15.24 -8.00 -20.84
N ASP A 190 -16.31 -7.23 -20.77
CA ASP A 190 -17.43 -7.32 -21.72
C ASP A 190 -17.22 -6.53 -23.03
N GLY A 191 -16.12 -5.76 -23.11
CA GLY A 191 -15.74 -4.97 -24.26
C GLY A 191 -16.47 -3.64 -24.41
N SER A 192 -17.26 -3.23 -23.41
CA SER A 192 -17.94 -1.91 -23.38
C SER A 192 -16.99 -0.78 -23.07
N VAL A 193 -15.88 -1.05 -22.38
CA VAL A 193 -14.80 -0.09 -22.09
C VAL A 193 -13.58 -0.42 -22.95
N LYS A 194 -13.08 0.63 -23.64
CA LYS A 194 -11.80 0.62 -24.36
C LYS A 194 -10.81 1.53 -23.63
N LEU A 195 -9.63 1.02 -23.32
CA LEU A 195 -8.61 1.80 -22.60
C LEU A 195 -8.23 3.07 -23.35
N GLY A 196 -8.01 2.99 -24.66
CA GLY A 196 -7.65 4.15 -25.46
C GLY A 196 -8.66 5.30 -25.46
N ASP A 197 -9.93 5.02 -25.13
CA ASP A 197 -11.00 6.00 -25.00
C ASP A 197 -11.23 6.47 -23.55
N ASN A 198 -10.46 5.95 -22.58
CA ASN A 198 -10.61 6.27 -21.16
C ASN A 198 -9.68 7.41 -20.75
N ASP A 199 -10.25 8.50 -20.25
CA ASP A 199 -9.49 9.70 -19.89
C ASP A 199 -8.49 9.44 -18.77
N ARG A 200 -8.85 8.61 -17.77
CA ARG A 200 -7.94 8.27 -16.66
C ARG A 200 -6.74 7.46 -17.14
N TRP A 201 -6.96 6.46 -17.97
CA TRP A 201 -5.88 5.72 -18.60
C TRP A 201 -4.94 6.65 -19.38
N ASN A 202 -5.49 7.49 -20.24
CA ASN A 202 -4.70 8.40 -21.07
C ASN A 202 -3.91 9.39 -20.19
N SER A 203 -4.52 9.98 -19.18
CA SER A 203 -3.85 10.93 -18.28
C SER A 203 -2.71 10.28 -17.48
N LEU A 204 -2.94 9.09 -16.92
CA LEU A 204 -1.89 8.37 -16.17
C LEU A 204 -0.75 7.93 -17.09
N MET A 205 -1.05 7.50 -18.31
CA MET A 205 -0.01 7.10 -19.26
C MET A 205 0.76 8.28 -19.83
N ASP A 206 0.14 9.45 -20.00
CA ASP A 206 0.85 10.68 -20.37
C ASP A 206 1.86 11.09 -19.28
N THR A 207 1.47 10.98 -18.01
CA THR A 207 2.39 11.21 -16.90
C THR A 207 3.46 10.10 -16.82
N PHE A 208 3.12 8.86 -17.07
CA PHE A 208 4.10 7.77 -17.14
C PHE A 208 5.17 8.03 -18.22
N ASP A 209 4.76 8.48 -19.40
CA ASP A 209 5.68 8.85 -20.48
C ASP A 209 6.58 10.03 -20.09
N LEU A 210 6.04 11.02 -19.37
CA LEU A 210 6.83 12.10 -18.82
C LEU A 210 7.88 11.58 -17.82
N LEU A 211 7.48 10.72 -16.90
CA LEU A 211 8.41 10.12 -15.94
C LEU A 211 9.50 9.27 -16.63
N LYS A 212 9.16 8.56 -17.71
CA LYS A 212 10.15 7.83 -18.54
C LYS A 212 11.19 8.77 -19.14
N GLU A 213 10.77 9.91 -19.66
CA GLU A 213 11.67 10.89 -20.31
C GLU A 213 12.72 11.45 -19.35
N TYR A 214 12.36 11.63 -18.07
CA TYR A 214 13.25 12.19 -17.02
C TYR A 214 13.86 11.12 -16.11
N ASN A 215 13.63 9.83 -16.40
CA ASN A 215 14.12 8.70 -15.60
C ASN A 215 15.65 8.62 -15.61
N MET A 216 16.25 8.43 -14.44
CA MET A 216 17.69 8.27 -14.31
C MET A 216 18.26 7.09 -15.14
N ASN A 217 17.43 6.09 -15.39
CA ASN A 217 17.75 4.93 -16.21
C ASN A 217 17.10 5.00 -17.62
N LYS A 218 16.80 6.20 -18.14
CA LYS A 218 16.07 6.36 -19.42
C LYS A 218 16.71 5.65 -20.62
N ASP A 219 18.04 5.49 -20.63
CA ASP A 219 18.76 4.83 -21.71
C ASP A 219 18.71 3.29 -21.62
N ASN A 220 18.42 2.75 -20.42
CA ASN A 220 18.25 1.32 -20.17
C ASN A 220 17.31 1.12 -18.96
N PRO A 221 16.00 1.41 -19.11
CA PRO A 221 15.08 1.46 -17.96
C PRO A 221 14.84 0.11 -17.29
N LEU A 222 15.07 -1.00 -17.98
CA LEU A 222 14.95 -2.35 -17.41
C LEU A 222 16.19 -2.79 -16.61
N ALA A 223 17.23 -1.95 -16.53
CA ALA A 223 18.38 -2.12 -15.64
C ALA A 223 18.28 -1.27 -14.37
N SER A 224 17.10 -0.69 -14.08
CA SER A 224 16.86 0.01 -12.82
C SER A 224 17.12 -0.91 -11.64
N ASP A 225 17.73 -0.36 -10.60
CA ASP A 225 18.01 -1.06 -9.34
C ASP A 225 17.31 -0.34 -8.18
N TYR A 226 16.57 -1.11 -7.38
CA TYR A 226 15.75 -0.57 -6.29
C TYR A 226 16.59 0.13 -5.22
N ASP A 227 17.71 -0.48 -4.83
CA ASP A 227 18.60 0.09 -3.81
C ASP A 227 19.29 1.35 -4.32
N GLU A 228 19.71 1.37 -5.59
CA GLU A 228 20.26 2.58 -6.23
C GLU A 228 19.23 3.70 -6.30
N ASN A 229 17.97 3.39 -6.57
CA ASN A 229 16.88 4.38 -6.55
C ASN A 229 16.72 5.00 -5.15
N ALA A 230 16.73 4.17 -4.10
CA ALA A 230 16.64 4.61 -2.71
C ALA A 230 17.83 5.50 -2.31
N ILE A 231 19.05 5.13 -2.69
CA ILE A 231 20.25 5.93 -2.44
C ILE A 231 20.16 7.27 -3.17
N SER A 232 19.80 7.25 -4.46
CA SER A 232 19.79 8.46 -5.29
C SER A 232 18.77 9.51 -4.80
N ILE A 233 17.61 9.09 -4.33
CA ILE A 233 16.62 10.05 -3.79
C ILE A 233 17.05 10.59 -2.43
N THR A 234 17.70 9.78 -1.59
CA THR A 234 18.18 10.24 -0.27
C THR A 234 19.40 11.16 -0.37
N GLU A 235 20.29 10.92 -1.31
CA GLU A 235 21.45 11.78 -1.58
C GLU A 235 21.09 13.07 -2.37
N GLY A 236 19.87 13.15 -2.90
CA GLY A 236 19.41 14.31 -3.66
C GLY A 236 19.88 14.34 -5.11
N ASP A 237 20.33 13.20 -5.63
CA ASP A 237 20.68 13.05 -7.05
C ASP A 237 19.45 13.03 -7.96
N ILE A 238 18.33 12.61 -7.41
CA ILE A 238 17.00 12.69 -8.03
C ILE A 238 16.01 13.36 -7.09
N ALA A 239 14.92 13.86 -7.66
CA ALA A 239 13.87 14.60 -6.94
C ALA A 239 12.63 13.74 -6.64
N PHE A 240 12.28 12.82 -7.54
CA PHE A 240 11.05 12.04 -7.48
C PHE A 240 11.28 10.56 -7.75
N TRP A 241 10.57 9.72 -7.02
CA TRP A 241 10.56 8.27 -7.18
C TRP A 241 9.15 7.72 -7.05
N PHE A 242 8.62 7.08 -8.10
CA PHE A 242 7.35 6.40 -7.98
C PHE A 242 7.50 5.13 -7.13
N ASN A 243 6.94 5.16 -5.92
CA ASN A 243 6.97 4.05 -4.96
C ASN A 243 5.92 4.31 -3.85
N GLY A 244 6.03 3.62 -2.73
CA GLY A 244 5.16 3.80 -1.57
C GLY A 244 5.93 4.03 -0.27
N ASN A 245 5.18 4.27 0.82
CA ASN A 245 5.80 4.57 2.11
C ASN A 245 6.64 3.42 2.71
N TRP A 246 6.46 2.19 2.24
CA TRP A 246 7.35 1.06 2.58
C TRP A 246 8.81 1.28 2.17
N ALA A 247 9.07 2.12 1.15
CA ALA A 247 10.41 2.44 0.70
C ALA A 247 11.28 3.11 1.77
N TRP A 248 10.67 3.61 2.84
CA TRP A 248 11.43 4.21 3.94
C TRP A 248 12.38 3.20 4.62
N ALA A 249 12.06 1.91 4.59
CA ALA A 249 12.94 0.88 5.13
C ALA A 249 14.37 0.97 4.54
N GLU A 250 14.46 1.11 3.22
CA GLU A 250 15.75 1.26 2.51
C GLU A 250 16.27 2.69 2.58
N MET A 251 15.41 3.69 2.38
CA MET A 251 15.80 5.10 2.40
C MET A 251 16.40 5.52 3.75
N SER A 252 15.88 4.99 4.86
CA SER A 252 16.32 5.36 6.21
C SER A 252 17.79 5.04 6.50
N GLU A 253 18.38 4.10 5.78
CA GLU A 253 19.80 3.76 5.92
C GLU A 253 20.74 4.87 5.43
N PHE A 254 20.25 5.74 4.52
CA PHE A 254 21.03 6.77 3.85
C PHE A 254 20.49 8.19 4.12
N ALA A 255 19.29 8.31 4.65
CA ALA A 255 18.64 9.60 4.88
C ALA A 255 19.31 10.38 6.02
N GLU A 256 19.50 11.68 5.81
CA GLU A 256 19.99 12.61 6.82
C GLU A 256 18.80 13.25 7.58
N ASP A 257 18.99 13.54 8.87
CA ASP A 257 17.93 14.02 9.78
C ASP A 257 17.32 15.38 9.36
N ASP A 258 18.06 16.19 8.60
CA ASP A 258 17.64 17.53 8.15
C ASP A 258 17.03 17.53 6.74
N THR A 259 16.91 16.38 6.11
CA THR A 259 16.31 16.26 4.78
C THR A 259 14.81 15.98 4.88
N GLU A 260 14.00 16.78 4.17
CA GLU A 260 12.56 16.64 4.13
C GLU A 260 12.10 15.80 2.94
N TYR A 261 11.34 14.73 3.23
CA TYR A 261 10.72 13.85 2.24
C TYR A 261 9.20 13.81 2.41
N GLY A 262 8.50 13.43 1.38
CA GLY A 262 7.08 13.15 1.43
C GLY A 262 6.65 12.30 0.24
N ILE A 263 5.36 12.02 0.16
CA ILE A 263 4.73 11.32 -0.94
C ILE A 263 3.51 12.11 -1.42
N MET A 264 3.30 12.17 -2.71
CA MET A 264 2.22 12.93 -3.34
C MET A 264 1.49 12.09 -4.39
N PRO A 265 0.22 12.41 -4.69
CA PRO A 265 -0.50 11.78 -5.79
C PRO A 265 0.20 11.99 -7.13
N ILE A 266 -0.04 11.09 -8.09
CA ILE A 266 0.45 11.23 -9.46
C ILE A 266 -0.26 12.40 -10.11
N PRO A 267 0.45 13.45 -10.57
CA PRO A 267 -0.15 14.56 -11.31
C PRO A 267 -0.72 14.10 -12.65
N GLN A 268 -1.85 14.66 -13.05
CA GLN A 268 -2.57 14.27 -14.27
C GLN A 268 -3.26 15.50 -14.88
N ASN A 269 -3.34 15.57 -16.20
CA ASN A 269 -4.00 16.69 -16.88
C ASN A 269 -5.53 16.63 -16.78
N ASP A 270 -6.11 15.47 -16.56
CA ASP A 270 -7.54 15.33 -16.26
C ASP A 270 -7.77 15.66 -14.78
N ALA A 271 -8.24 16.89 -14.54
CA ALA A 271 -8.40 17.46 -13.21
C ALA A 271 -9.84 17.40 -12.66
N ASP A 272 -10.78 16.78 -13.38
CA ASP A 272 -12.21 16.79 -13.02
C ASP A 272 -12.57 15.85 -11.88
N ASN A 273 -11.62 15.12 -11.35
CA ASN A 273 -11.81 14.28 -10.17
C ASN A 273 -10.71 14.54 -9.12
N ASP A 274 -10.87 13.94 -7.96
CA ASP A 274 -9.97 14.12 -6.82
C ASP A 274 -8.65 13.32 -6.94
N ALA A 275 -8.32 12.77 -8.12
CA ALA A 275 -7.15 11.91 -8.34
C ALA A 275 -5.83 12.58 -7.98
N THR A 276 -5.72 13.89 -8.21
CA THR A 276 -4.53 14.68 -7.90
C THR A 276 -4.48 15.18 -6.45
N GLU A 277 -5.49 14.88 -5.65
CA GLU A 277 -5.59 15.25 -4.23
C GLU A 277 -5.60 14.04 -3.30
N ASN A 278 -5.77 12.83 -3.85
CA ASN A 278 -5.88 11.58 -3.10
C ASN A 278 -4.75 10.61 -3.47
N LEU A 279 -4.23 9.90 -2.48
CA LEU A 279 -3.32 8.77 -2.70
C LEU A 279 -4.13 7.49 -2.98
N CYS A 280 -3.56 6.60 -3.77
CA CYS A 280 -4.00 5.21 -3.86
C CYS A 280 -3.31 4.40 -2.77
N GLY A 281 -4.09 3.74 -1.94
CA GLY A 281 -3.56 2.97 -0.83
C GLY A 281 -4.66 2.32 0.00
N GLY A 282 -4.26 1.65 1.06
CA GLY A 282 -5.15 0.96 1.98
C GLY A 282 -4.38 0.01 2.87
N ALA A 283 -5.09 -0.83 3.58
CA ALA A 283 -4.45 -1.85 4.39
C ALA A 283 -3.84 -2.93 3.50
N THR A 284 -2.63 -3.34 3.83
CA THR A 284 -1.89 -4.38 3.12
C THR A 284 -1.86 -5.70 3.87
N LYS A 285 -2.07 -5.64 5.18
CA LYS A 285 -2.19 -6.81 6.06
C LYS A 285 -3.42 -6.66 6.95
N TYR A 286 -4.03 -7.80 7.23
CA TYR A 286 -5.24 -7.90 8.05
C TYR A 286 -5.05 -8.92 9.14
N LEU A 287 -5.65 -8.68 10.30
CA LEU A 287 -5.73 -9.66 11.38
C LEU A 287 -7.12 -10.31 11.36
N MET A 288 -7.15 -11.63 11.20
CA MET A 288 -8.37 -12.45 11.18
C MET A 288 -8.45 -13.27 12.47
N ILE A 289 -9.63 -13.38 13.05
CA ILE A 289 -9.91 -14.26 14.19
C ILE A 289 -10.54 -15.57 13.67
N ASP A 290 -9.95 -16.71 14.02
CA ASP A 290 -10.47 -18.02 13.65
C ASP A 290 -11.65 -18.44 14.54
N THR A 291 -12.74 -18.90 13.91
CA THR A 291 -13.93 -19.41 14.59
C THR A 291 -14.09 -20.92 14.54
N LYS A 292 -13.22 -21.62 13.79
CA LYS A 292 -13.34 -23.06 13.57
C LYS A 292 -12.62 -23.89 14.62
N TYR A 293 -11.39 -23.54 14.96
CA TYR A 293 -10.50 -24.32 15.83
C TYR A 293 -10.28 -23.68 17.20
N ASN A 294 -10.74 -22.46 17.39
CA ASN A 294 -10.63 -21.72 18.65
C ASN A 294 -11.99 -21.61 19.33
N ASP A 295 -12.06 -21.86 20.63
CA ASP A 295 -13.30 -21.80 21.40
C ASP A 295 -13.78 -20.35 21.65
N GLU A 296 -15.00 -20.21 22.19
CA GLU A 296 -15.61 -18.90 22.43
C GLU A 296 -14.79 -18.01 23.38
N LYS A 297 -14.06 -18.60 24.33
CA LYS A 297 -13.20 -17.83 25.26
C LYS A 297 -11.97 -17.28 24.53
N GLN A 298 -11.34 -18.09 23.68
CA GLN A 298 -10.21 -17.68 22.85
C GLN A 298 -10.65 -16.62 21.85
N GLN A 299 -11.81 -16.79 21.22
CA GLN A 299 -12.38 -15.81 20.30
C GLN A 299 -12.65 -14.48 20.99
N GLN A 300 -13.24 -14.49 22.20
CA GLN A 300 -13.47 -13.26 22.96
C GLN A 300 -12.16 -12.60 23.40
N ALA A 301 -11.19 -13.38 23.86
CA ALA A 301 -9.87 -12.84 24.21
C ALA A 301 -9.17 -12.21 23.00
N ALA A 302 -9.34 -12.77 21.80
CA ALA A 302 -8.83 -12.21 20.57
C ALA A 302 -9.52 -10.87 20.21
N LYS A 303 -10.84 -10.77 20.37
CA LYS A 303 -11.58 -9.51 20.21
C LYS A 303 -11.09 -8.44 21.19
N ASP A 304 -10.91 -8.81 22.45
CA ASP A 304 -10.41 -7.93 23.51
C ASP A 304 -8.99 -7.44 23.17
N PHE A 305 -8.15 -8.29 22.60
CA PHE A 305 -6.82 -7.92 22.16
C PHE A 305 -6.86 -6.92 20.99
N LEU A 306 -7.71 -7.11 19.96
CA LEU A 306 -7.87 -6.16 18.87
C LEU A 306 -8.41 -4.82 19.37
N HIS A 307 -9.37 -4.83 20.29
CA HIS A 307 -9.89 -3.63 20.94
C HIS A 307 -8.77 -2.89 21.70
N TRP A 308 -7.93 -3.62 22.42
CA TRP A 308 -6.80 -3.06 23.14
C TRP A 308 -5.78 -2.38 22.20
N LEU A 309 -5.50 -2.97 21.03
CA LEU A 309 -4.63 -2.33 20.03
C LEU A 309 -5.13 -0.96 19.60
N VAL A 310 -6.45 -0.78 19.53
CA VAL A 310 -7.06 0.48 19.04
C VAL A 310 -7.23 1.53 20.15
N TYR A 311 -7.55 1.11 21.37
CA TYR A 311 -7.97 2.04 22.42
C TYR A 311 -7.01 2.20 23.59
N ASP A 312 -6.12 1.26 23.81
CA ASP A 312 -5.12 1.34 24.88
C ASP A 312 -3.87 2.11 24.44
N GLU A 313 -3.29 2.91 25.33
CA GLU A 313 -2.09 3.68 25.02
C GLU A 313 -0.91 2.81 24.62
N ASP A 314 -0.73 1.64 25.25
CA ASP A 314 0.35 0.71 24.93
C ASP A 314 0.10 -0.01 23.60
N GLY A 315 -1.18 -0.30 23.27
CA GLY A 315 -1.58 -0.86 21.97
C GLY A 315 -1.32 0.12 20.83
N GLN A 316 -1.69 1.38 21.00
CA GLN A 316 -1.43 2.44 20.03
C GLN A 316 0.08 2.70 19.86
N ASP A 317 0.83 2.73 20.95
CA ASP A 317 2.29 2.88 20.95
C ASP A 317 2.97 1.73 20.17
N PHE A 318 2.49 0.51 20.35
CA PHE A 318 2.96 -0.63 19.57
C PHE A 318 2.79 -0.42 18.07
N LEU A 319 1.60 -0.04 17.64
CA LEU A 319 1.31 0.17 16.21
C LEU A 319 2.16 1.30 15.61
N VAL A 320 2.15 2.47 16.25
CA VAL A 320 2.71 3.70 15.67
C VAL A 320 4.20 3.85 15.95
N ASN A 321 4.64 3.71 17.21
CA ASN A 321 6.01 4.00 17.58
C ASN A 321 6.92 2.77 17.45
N LYS A 322 6.47 1.59 17.87
CA LYS A 322 7.31 0.39 17.87
C LYS A 322 7.35 -0.30 16.52
N CYS A 323 6.21 -0.42 15.85
CA CYS A 323 6.13 -1.00 14.51
C CYS A 323 6.25 0.04 13.39
N ASN A 324 6.20 1.33 13.72
CA ASN A 324 6.29 2.43 12.76
C ASN A 324 5.25 2.34 11.63
N LEU A 325 4.03 1.95 11.98
CA LEU A 325 2.91 1.76 11.05
C LEU A 325 2.02 2.99 11.00
N VAL A 326 1.41 3.23 9.85
CA VAL A 326 0.32 4.20 9.71
C VAL A 326 -0.97 3.53 10.18
N PRO A 327 -1.62 4.05 11.27
CA PRO A 327 -2.83 3.43 11.79
C PRO A 327 -4.05 3.72 10.92
N ALA A 328 -4.97 2.74 10.87
CA ALA A 328 -6.23 2.86 10.15
C ALA A 328 -7.32 3.62 10.94
N PHE A 329 -7.14 3.80 12.25
CA PHE A 329 -8.19 4.24 13.18
C PHE A 329 -8.06 5.72 13.51
N SER A 330 -9.18 6.45 13.38
CA SER A 330 -9.23 7.92 13.54
C SER A 330 -9.05 8.42 14.98
N ASN A 331 -9.15 7.53 15.98
CA ASN A 331 -8.92 7.86 17.40
C ASN A 331 -7.45 7.83 17.80
N ILE A 332 -6.55 7.36 16.94
CA ILE A 332 -5.12 7.27 17.23
C ILE A 332 -4.45 8.58 16.81
N ASP A 333 -4.12 9.40 17.81
CA ASP A 333 -3.51 10.72 17.60
C ASP A 333 -1.96 10.70 17.58
N LEU A 334 -1.34 9.53 17.80
CA LEU A 334 0.11 9.39 17.72
C LEU A 334 0.60 9.61 16.28
N GLU A 335 1.64 10.43 16.15
CA GLU A 335 2.23 10.73 14.85
C GLU A 335 3.30 9.70 14.48
N VAL A 336 3.23 9.22 13.24
CA VAL A 336 4.28 8.38 12.66
C VAL A 336 5.53 9.22 12.46
N THR A 337 6.68 8.75 12.93
CA THR A 337 7.93 9.54 12.93
C THR A 337 8.68 9.50 11.59
N ASN A 338 8.54 8.40 10.81
CA ASN A 338 9.15 8.40 9.49
C ASN A 338 8.39 9.33 8.53
N PRO A 339 9.10 10.09 7.67
CA PRO A 339 8.48 11.15 6.87
C PRO A 339 7.50 10.63 5.82
N LEU A 340 7.74 9.46 5.24
CA LEU A 340 6.81 8.88 4.26
C LEU A 340 5.53 8.37 4.94
N GLY A 341 5.68 7.70 6.08
CA GLY A 341 4.54 7.29 6.91
C GLY A 341 3.75 8.49 7.43
N ALA A 342 4.42 9.55 7.89
CA ALA A 342 3.78 10.79 8.33
C ALA A 342 2.98 11.46 7.20
N SER A 343 3.51 11.46 5.98
CA SER A 343 2.81 11.96 4.79
C SER A 343 1.54 11.15 4.50
N VAL A 344 1.62 9.82 4.52
CA VAL A 344 0.45 8.95 4.32
C VAL A 344 -0.56 9.11 5.45
N GLN A 345 -0.11 9.24 6.70
CA GLN A 345 -0.99 9.48 7.85
C GLN A 345 -1.81 10.75 7.68
N LYS A 346 -1.20 11.82 7.17
CA LYS A 346 -1.91 13.08 6.90
C LYS A 346 -2.99 12.91 5.84
N TYR A 347 -2.70 12.24 4.72
CA TYR A 347 -3.71 11.94 3.70
C TYR A 347 -4.84 11.06 4.28
N THR A 348 -4.51 10.10 5.13
CA THR A 348 -5.49 9.24 5.79
C THR A 348 -6.41 10.05 6.73
N ALA A 349 -5.83 10.93 7.55
CA ALA A 349 -6.57 11.79 8.48
C ALA A 349 -7.48 12.79 7.74
N ASP A 350 -7.04 13.30 6.59
CA ASP A 350 -7.79 14.22 5.74
C ASP A 350 -8.83 13.49 4.85
N GLU A 351 -8.99 12.18 5.01
CA GLU A 351 -9.87 11.32 4.19
C GLU A 351 -9.53 11.36 2.68
N LYS A 352 -8.26 11.53 2.35
CA LYS A 352 -7.72 11.63 0.98
C LYS A 352 -6.95 10.38 0.54
N ILE A 353 -7.47 9.23 0.89
CA ILE A 353 -7.04 7.91 0.39
C ILE A 353 -8.22 7.29 -0.35
N PHE A 354 -8.01 6.89 -1.60
CA PHE A 354 -9.00 6.16 -2.37
C PHE A 354 -9.21 4.74 -1.83
N GLU A 355 -10.38 4.17 -2.12
CA GLU A 355 -10.63 2.78 -1.78
C GLU A 355 -9.75 1.84 -2.62
N THR A 356 -9.17 0.85 -1.96
CA THR A 356 -8.36 -0.17 -2.64
C THR A 356 -9.23 -1.12 -3.45
N PHE A 357 -8.87 -1.37 -4.70
CA PHE A 357 -9.45 -2.42 -5.51
C PHE A 357 -8.70 -3.74 -5.27
N ALA A 358 -9.27 -4.57 -4.39
CA ALA A 358 -8.65 -5.82 -3.96
C ALA A 358 -9.05 -7.05 -4.81
N ASN A 359 -10.10 -6.94 -5.62
CA ASN A 359 -10.64 -8.05 -6.43
C ASN A 359 -9.85 -8.25 -7.73
N LEU A 360 -8.54 -8.51 -7.59
CA LEU A 360 -7.63 -8.76 -8.68
C LEU A 360 -7.34 -10.26 -8.80
N PRO A 361 -7.26 -10.81 -10.03
CA PRO A 361 -6.74 -12.16 -10.24
C PRO A 361 -5.33 -12.31 -9.66
N GLY A 362 -5.01 -13.50 -9.12
CA GLY A 362 -3.74 -13.73 -8.43
C GLY A 362 -2.48 -13.53 -9.29
N ASP A 363 -2.61 -13.61 -10.62
CA ASP A 363 -1.51 -13.38 -11.57
C ASP A 363 -1.51 -11.98 -12.20
N HIS A 364 -2.42 -11.10 -11.78
CA HIS A 364 -2.62 -9.78 -12.39
C HIS A 364 -1.32 -8.95 -12.45
N TRP A 365 -0.71 -8.70 -11.30
CA TRP A 365 0.45 -7.83 -11.24
C TRP A 365 1.67 -8.42 -11.95
N LYS A 366 1.83 -9.74 -11.95
CA LYS A 366 2.92 -10.44 -12.63
C LYS A 366 2.74 -10.43 -14.15
N THR A 367 1.54 -10.74 -14.61
CA THR A 367 1.23 -10.82 -16.05
C THR A 367 1.20 -9.44 -16.69
N LEU A 368 0.45 -8.50 -16.10
CA LEU A 368 0.36 -7.14 -16.63
C LEU A 368 1.58 -6.28 -16.29
N GLY A 369 2.30 -6.60 -15.21
CA GLY A 369 3.60 -6.03 -14.94
C GLY A 369 4.62 -6.34 -16.03
N ALA A 370 4.62 -7.56 -16.57
CA ALA A 370 5.46 -7.92 -17.72
C ALA A 370 5.12 -7.10 -18.97
N GLU A 371 3.83 -6.83 -19.24
CA GLU A 371 3.41 -5.96 -20.35
C GLU A 371 3.84 -4.49 -20.11
N MET A 372 3.71 -4.00 -18.90
CA MET A 372 4.20 -2.68 -18.52
C MET A 372 5.73 -2.55 -18.61
N GLN A 373 6.47 -3.61 -18.31
CA GLN A 373 7.92 -3.65 -18.51
C GLN A 373 8.30 -3.50 -20.00
N LYS A 374 7.56 -4.14 -20.89
CA LYS A 374 7.76 -3.97 -22.33
C LYS A 374 7.55 -2.51 -22.74
N TYR A 375 6.51 -1.87 -22.21
CA TYR A 375 6.24 -0.46 -22.49
C TYR A 375 7.31 0.46 -21.89
N LEU A 376 7.76 0.21 -20.65
CA LEU A 376 8.86 0.94 -20.03
C LEU A 376 10.14 0.84 -20.86
N GLY A 377 10.43 -0.33 -21.43
CA GLY A 377 11.59 -0.61 -22.27
C GLY A 377 11.43 -0.26 -23.75
N ASP A 378 10.37 0.46 -24.14
CA ASP A 378 10.05 0.81 -25.54
C ASP A 378 9.96 -0.39 -26.50
N GLN A 379 9.52 -1.54 -25.97
CA GLN A 379 9.36 -2.80 -26.72
C GLN A 379 7.94 -2.98 -27.27
N CYS A 380 7.02 -2.11 -26.92
CA CYS A 380 5.66 -2.05 -27.47
C CYS A 380 5.14 -0.61 -27.48
N THR A 381 4.14 -0.37 -28.32
CA THR A 381 3.41 0.91 -28.34
C THR A 381 2.35 0.96 -27.24
N ARG A 382 1.78 2.15 -26.98
CA ARG A 382 0.66 2.31 -26.04
C ARG A 382 -0.55 1.49 -26.48
N GLU A 383 -0.87 1.50 -27.78
CA GLU A 383 -1.98 0.73 -28.36
C GLU A 383 -1.78 -0.79 -28.21
N GLU A 384 -0.54 -1.26 -28.35
CA GLU A 384 -0.21 -2.67 -28.10
C GLU A 384 -0.35 -3.04 -26.62
N LEU A 385 0.05 -2.14 -25.71
CA LEU A 385 -0.14 -2.31 -24.27
C LEU A 385 -1.65 -2.35 -23.93
N GLU A 386 -2.45 -1.42 -24.47
CA GLU A 386 -3.90 -1.39 -24.29
C GLU A 386 -4.54 -2.71 -24.71
N ALA A 387 -4.18 -3.19 -25.90
CA ALA A 387 -4.67 -4.47 -26.42
C ALA A 387 -4.30 -5.66 -25.51
N SER A 388 -3.10 -5.66 -24.95
CA SER A 388 -2.64 -6.72 -24.03
C SER A 388 -3.42 -6.70 -22.72
N ILE A 389 -3.66 -5.52 -22.15
CA ILE A 389 -4.44 -5.36 -20.91
C ILE A 389 -5.90 -5.76 -21.12
N GLU A 390 -6.52 -5.28 -22.21
CA GLU A 390 -7.90 -5.65 -22.57
C GLU A 390 -8.04 -7.16 -22.78
N SER A 391 -7.11 -7.76 -23.53
CA SER A 391 -7.09 -9.21 -23.77
C SER A 391 -6.93 -10.02 -22.46
N TYR A 392 -6.11 -9.53 -21.52
CA TYR A 392 -5.96 -10.16 -20.20
C TYR A 392 -7.30 -10.24 -19.48
N TRP A 393 -7.99 -9.09 -19.33
CA TRP A 393 -9.26 -9.02 -18.63
C TRP A 393 -10.37 -9.82 -19.31
N GLN A 394 -10.41 -9.83 -20.64
CA GLN A 394 -11.41 -10.60 -21.42
C GLN A 394 -11.26 -12.12 -21.26
N LYS A 395 -10.14 -12.59 -20.75
CA LYS A 395 -9.88 -14.02 -20.47
C LYS A 395 -10.17 -14.42 -19.01
N GLN A 396 -10.44 -13.44 -18.14
CA GLN A 396 -10.84 -13.67 -16.75
C GLN A 396 -12.36 -13.93 -16.69
#